data_1724fe73adbf3c35485c6c3a0c29d72e
#
_entry.id   1724fe73adbf3c35485c6c3a0c29d72e
#
_cell.length_a   1.000
_cell.length_b   1.000
_cell.length_c   1.000
_cell.angle_alpha   90.00
_cell.angle_beta   90.00
_cell.angle_gamma   90.00
#
_symmetry.space_group_name_H-M   'P 1'
#
loop_
_entity.id
_entity.type
_entity.pdbx_description
1 polymer ?
#
loop_
_entity_poly.entity_id
_entity_poly.type
_entity_poly.pdbx_seq_one_letter_code
_entity_poly.pdbx_strand_id
1 'polypeptide(L)'
;MENRADILEQVIRTRVTEKVMCDPVEDRAELPPEIETLNQKRVLASVEAAGWAPFHYSRGIDGIAEPWRAHILWRYQARNAAKYMQESLQIKTKEPRLAAACSALVLVTWLPETSAPDDLIPSSAVVGKIVERNEEHLAASAAMVQNFLLMLTAHGVGNYWSSGGKFRGKEMFEYLKISTTERLLAAIFVEYPEDQALDSGNKERKPGAQRDNRCQKWIREVS
;
A
#
# COMPACT_ATOMS: atom_id res chain seq x y z
N MET A 1 -29.18 -8.52 -14.88
CA MET A 1 -27.88 -7.84 -14.71
C MET A 1 -27.79 -7.40 -13.25
N GLU A 2 -26.77 -7.82 -12.55
CA GLU A 2 -26.51 -7.40 -11.17
C GLU A 2 -26.28 -5.88 -11.15
N ASN A 3 -26.87 -5.19 -10.16
CA ASN A 3 -26.75 -3.75 -10.03
C ASN A 3 -25.30 -3.40 -9.66
N ARG A 4 -24.70 -2.41 -10.32
CA ARG A 4 -23.32 -1.98 -10.04
C ARG A 4 -23.10 -1.54 -8.60
N ALA A 5 -24.12 -0.93 -7.97
CA ALA A 5 -24.06 -0.51 -6.57
C ALA A 5 -23.96 -1.73 -5.65
N ASP A 6 -24.72 -2.79 -5.91
CA ASP A 6 -24.73 -4.01 -5.10
C ASP A 6 -23.37 -4.72 -5.17
N ILE A 7 -22.78 -4.80 -6.39
CA ILE A 7 -21.45 -5.37 -6.59
C ILE A 7 -20.41 -4.58 -5.79
N LEU A 8 -20.42 -3.25 -5.92
CA LEU A 8 -19.46 -2.40 -5.21
C LEU A 8 -19.62 -2.50 -3.69
N GLU A 9 -20.88 -2.49 -3.20
CA GLU A 9 -21.16 -2.65 -1.76
C GLU A 9 -20.65 -4.00 -1.25
N GLN A 10 -20.86 -5.08 -2.01
CA GLN A 10 -20.36 -6.40 -1.68
C GLN A 10 -18.82 -6.40 -1.54
N VAL A 11 -18.10 -5.83 -2.52
CA VAL A 11 -16.63 -5.73 -2.46
C VAL A 11 -16.17 -4.95 -1.24
N ILE A 12 -16.82 -3.80 -0.95
CA ILE A 12 -16.51 -2.98 0.22
C ILE A 12 -16.72 -3.77 1.52
N ARG A 13 -17.83 -4.51 1.65
CA ARG A 13 -18.19 -5.25 2.86
C ARG A 13 -17.35 -6.50 3.06
N THR A 14 -16.96 -7.16 1.97
CA THR A 14 -16.17 -8.41 2.03
C THR A 14 -14.67 -8.18 2.18
N ARG A 15 -14.17 -6.95 1.93
CA ARG A 15 -12.76 -6.66 2.11
C ARG A 15 -12.34 -6.86 3.58
N VAL A 16 -11.46 -7.80 3.79
CA VAL A 16 -10.85 -8.10 5.09
C VAL A 16 -9.33 -7.90 5.02
N THR A 17 -8.72 -7.72 6.17
CA THR A 17 -7.26 -7.71 6.30
C THR A 17 -6.75 -9.15 6.33
N GLU A 18 -5.83 -9.48 5.44
CA GLU A 18 -5.13 -10.77 5.44
C GLU A 18 -3.67 -10.56 5.74
N LYS A 19 -3.31 -10.78 6.99
CA LYS A 19 -1.94 -10.62 7.46
C LYS A 19 -1.24 -11.96 7.48
N VAL A 20 -0.19 -12.10 6.66
CA VAL A 20 0.60 -13.32 6.54
C VAL A 20 2.05 -13.03 6.88
N MET A 21 2.69 -13.91 7.63
CA MET A 21 4.08 -13.79 8.06
C MET A 21 4.79 -15.13 7.95
N CYS A 22 6.06 -15.11 7.51
CA CYS A 22 6.95 -16.26 7.57
C CYS A 22 8.37 -15.82 7.96
N ASP A 23 9.27 -16.76 8.20
CA ASP A 23 10.67 -16.44 8.43
C ASP A 23 11.32 -16.01 7.09
N PRO A 24 12.08 -14.91 7.04
CA PRO A 24 12.80 -14.47 5.85
C PRO A 24 13.85 -15.45 5.31
N VAL A 25 14.31 -16.38 6.14
CA VAL A 25 15.33 -17.40 5.77
C VAL A 25 14.69 -18.63 5.14
N GLU A 26 13.39 -18.86 5.35
CA GLU A 26 12.71 -20.05 4.81
C GLU A 26 12.60 -19.98 3.29
N ASP A 27 12.96 -21.11 2.65
CA ASP A 27 12.69 -21.31 1.23
C ASP A 27 11.20 -21.54 1.02
N ARG A 28 10.66 -20.86 0.03
CA ARG A 28 9.25 -20.98 -0.35
C ARG A 28 9.11 -21.55 -1.74
N ALA A 29 8.11 -22.39 -1.92
CA ALA A 29 7.72 -22.86 -3.25
C ALA A 29 7.43 -21.66 -4.17
N GLU A 30 7.89 -21.74 -5.40
CA GLU A 30 7.60 -20.75 -6.43
C GLU A 30 6.34 -21.18 -7.21
N LEU A 31 5.59 -20.19 -7.63
CA LEU A 31 4.47 -20.41 -8.54
C LEU A 31 5.00 -20.70 -9.96
N PRO A 32 4.25 -21.48 -10.76
CA PRO A 32 4.52 -21.57 -12.19
C PRO A 32 4.60 -20.17 -12.82
N PRO A 33 5.55 -19.92 -13.75
CA PRO A 33 5.78 -18.58 -14.31
C PRO A 33 4.55 -17.95 -14.97
N GLU A 34 3.68 -18.75 -15.57
CA GLU A 34 2.42 -18.28 -16.16
C GLU A 34 1.42 -17.78 -15.13
N ILE A 35 1.35 -18.44 -13.96
CA ILE A 35 0.51 -18.05 -12.83
C ILE A 35 1.06 -16.77 -12.19
N GLU A 36 2.38 -16.73 -11.95
CA GLU A 36 3.04 -15.52 -11.43
C GLU A 36 2.79 -14.31 -12.33
N THR A 37 2.96 -14.47 -13.65
CA THR A 37 2.72 -13.41 -14.65
C THR A 37 1.27 -12.95 -14.66
N LEU A 38 0.31 -13.86 -14.55
CA LEU A 38 -1.11 -13.52 -14.50
C LEU A 38 -1.43 -12.67 -13.25
N ASN A 39 -0.90 -13.06 -12.11
CA ASN A 39 -1.12 -12.32 -10.85
C ASN A 39 -0.42 -10.97 -10.85
N GLN A 40 0.79 -10.85 -11.42
CA GLN A 40 1.45 -9.57 -11.60
C GLN A 40 0.61 -8.61 -12.47
N LYS A 41 0.00 -9.11 -13.56
CA LYS A 41 -0.93 -8.32 -14.38
C LYS A 41 -2.16 -7.86 -13.59
N ARG A 42 -2.73 -8.72 -12.74
CA ARG A 42 -3.86 -8.35 -11.85
C ARG A 42 -3.47 -7.23 -10.89
N VAL A 43 -2.29 -7.32 -10.26
CA VAL A 43 -1.79 -6.28 -9.36
C VAL A 43 -1.57 -4.96 -10.12
N LEU A 44 -0.91 -5.00 -11.29
CA LEU A 44 -0.69 -3.80 -12.11
C LEU A 44 -2.00 -3.15 -12.51
N ALA A 45 -2.96 -3.91 -13.05
CA ALA A 45 -4.28 -3.39 -13.43
C ALA A 45 -5.02 -2.80 -12.22
N SER A 46 -4.84 -3.38 -11.02
CA SER A 46 -5.42 -2.85 -9.78
C SER A 46 -4.79 -1.52 -9.36
N VAL A 47 -3.47 -1.36 -9.53
CA VAL A 47 -2.78 -0.09 -9.28
C VAL A 47 -3.20 0.98 -10.29
N GLU A 48 -3.28 0.63 -11.57
CA GLU A 48 -3.75 1.53 -12.63
C GLU A 48 -5.18 2.02 -12.37
N ALA A 49 -6.10 1.10 -12.06
CA ALA A 49 -7.48 1.46 -11.72
C ALA A 49 -7.55 2.34 -10.46
N ALA A 50 -6.71 2.07 -9.46
CA ALA A 50 -6.63 2.88 -8.25
C ALA A 50 -6.18 4.32 -8.53
N GLY A 51 -5.35 4.53 -9.55
CA GLY A 51 -4.88 5.83 -10.00
C GLY A 51 -5.98 6.79 -10.47
N TRP A 52 -7.22 6.33 -10.68
CA TRP A 52 -8.39 7.18 -10.94
C TRP A 52 -8.96 7.83 -9.66
N ALA A 53 -8.26 7.74 -8.54
CA ALA A 53 -8.63 8.49 -7.34
C ALA A 53 -8.57 10.00 -7.63
N PRO A 54 -9.54 10.79 -7.11
CA PRO A 54 -9.56 12.23 -7.35
C PRO A 54 -8.44 12.92 -6.56
N PHE A 55 -7.88 13.98 -7.14
CA PHE A 55 -6.99 14.92 -6.47
C PHE A 55 -7.24 16.34 -6.98
N HIS A 56 -7.06 17.35 -6.13
CA HIS A 56 -7.32 18.76 -6.47
C HIS A 56 -6.08 19.43 -7.05
N TYR A 57 -4.92 19.22 -6.46
CA TYR A 57 -3.69 19.91 -6.85
C TYR A 57 -2.70 18.93 -7.49
N SER A 58 -2.27 19.30 -8.70
CA SER A 58 -1.21 18.55 -9.38
C SER A 58 0.14 18.82 -8.70
N ARG A 59 0.93 17.76 -8.52
CA ARG A 59 2.32 17.92 -8.10
C ARG A 59 3.25 18.23 -9.24
N GLY A 60 2.97 17.74 -10.45
CA GLY A 60 3.77 18.00 -11.65
C GLY A 60 5.26 17.59 -11.55
N ILE A 61 5.61 16.72 -10.61
CA ILE A 61 6.99 16.26 -10.40
C ILE A 61 7.30 15.17 -11.42
N ASP A 62 8.39 15.34 -12.17
CA ASP A 62 8.80 14.43 -13.26
C ASP A 62 7.73 14.26 -14.34
N GLY A 63 6.90 15.28 -14.56
CA GLY A 63 5.81 15.25 -15.54
C GLY A 63 4.57 14.46 -15.07
N ILE A 64 4.54 13.99 -13.84
CA ILE A 64 3.44 13.23 -13.27
C ILE A 64 2.59 14.14 -12.39
N ALA A 65 1.29 14.24 -12.72
CA ALA A 65 0.36 15.14 -12.02
C ALA A 65 -0.01 14.64 -10.62
N GLU A 66 -0.12 13.33 -10.46
CA GLU A 66 -0.60 12.66 -9.26
C GLU A 66 0.31 12.94 -8.06
N PRO A 67 -0.30 13.17 -6.86
CA PRO A 67 0.45 13.42 -5.62
C PRO A 67 0.99 12.13 -4.97
N TRP A 68 0.88 10.98 -5.63
CA TRP A 68 1.36 9.68 -5.14
C TRP A 68 2.32 9.01 -6.09
N ARG A 69 3.06 8.01 -5.55
CA ARG A 69 3.81 7.02 -6.32
C ARG A 69 3.50 5.64 -5.74
N ALA A 70 3.52 4.61 -6.59
CA ALA A 70 3.39 3.22 -6.19
C ALA A 70 4.66 2.46 -6.59
N HIS A 71 5.45 2.04 -5.61
CA HIS A 71 6.67 1.26 -5.81
C HIS A 71 6.35 -0.21 -5.57
N ILE A 72 6.45 -1.02 -6.62
CA ILE A 72 6.08 -2.43 -6.58
C ILE A 72 7.34 -3.28 -6.44
N LEU A 73 7.40 -4.05 -5.38
CA LEU A 73 8.39 -5.09 -5.16
C LEU A 73 7.70 -6.43 -5.39
N TRP A 74 8.07 -7.12 -6.46
CA TRP A 74 7.59 -8.47 -6.68
C TRP A 74 8.21 -9.43 -5.67
N ARG A 75 7.70 -10.64 -5.58
CA ARG A 75 8.11 -11.70 -4.65
C ARG A 75 9.61 -11.71 -4.32
N TYR A 76 10.46 -11.76 -5.34
CA TYR A 76 11.91 -11.81 -5.16
C TYR A 76 12.46 -10.53 -4.51
N GLN A 77 12.05 -9.36 -5.00
CA GLN A 77 12.48 -8.08 -4.44
C GLN A 77 11.97 -7.88 -3.00
N ALA A 78 10.74 -8.31 -2.71
CA ALA A 78 10.17 -8.23 -1.35
C ALA A 78 10.95 -9.12 -0.38
N ARG A 79 11.33 -10.33 -0.78
CA ARG A 79 12.19 -11.23 0.01
C ARG A 79 13.60 -10.65 0.22
N ASN A 80 14.20 -10.05 -0.81
CA ASN A 80 15.50 -9.39 -0.65
C ASN A 80 15.42 -8.21 0.32
N ALA A 81 14.34 -7.42 0.27
CA ALA A 81 14.11 -6.36 1.25
C ALA A 81 13.92 -6.92 2.67
N ALA A 82 13.25 -8.07 2.82
CA ALA A 82 13.11 -8.77 4.10
C ALA A 82 14.47 -9.20 4.68
N LYS A 83 15.30 -9.84 3.85
CA LYS A 83 16.66 -10.25 4.24
C LYS A 83 17.53 -9.03 4.61
N TYR A 84 17.51 -7.99 3.79
CA TYR A 84 18.23 -6.75 4.08
C TYR A 84 17.83 -6.14 5.43
N MET A 85 16.52 -6.05 5.71
CA MET A 85 16.02 -5.57 6.99
C MET A 85 16.50 -6.44 8.16
N GLN A 86 16.47 -7.75 8.02
CA GLN A 86 16.85 -8.68 9.09
C GLN A 86 18.35 -8.73 9.31
N GLU A 87 19.14 -8.88 8.26
CA GLU A 87 20.58 -9.15 8.33
C GLU A 87 21.41 -7.87 8.45
N SER A 88 21.10 -6.85 7.62
CA SER A 88 21.89 -5.61 7.57
C SER A 88 21.42 -4.58 8.59
N LEU A 89 20.07 -4.40 8.71
CA LEU A 89 19.50 -3.42 9.62
C LEU A 89 19.16 -3.99 11.00
N GLN A 90 19.31 -5.30 11.21
CA GLN A 90 19.04 -6.00 12.48
C GLN A 90 17.61 -5.73 13.02
N ILE A 91 16.64 -5.57 12.13
CA ILE A 91 15.24 -5.31 12.47
C ILE A 91 14.59 -6.60 13.00
N LYS A 92 14.13 -6.55 14.25
CA LYS A 92 13.46 -7.67 14.95
C LYS A 92 11.93 -7.56 15.00
N THR A 93 11.38 -6.53 14.36
CA THR A 93 9.92 -6.31 14.30
C THR A 93 9.28 -7.17 13.19
N LYS A 94 7.97 -7.03 12.96
CA LYS A 94 7.21 -7.90 12.05
C LYS A 94 7.44 -7.63 10.57
N GLU A 95 8.01 -6.48 10.21
CA GLU A 95 8.13 -6.04 8.82
C GLU A 95 8.95 -7.01 7.93
N PRO A 96 10.12 -7.52 8.36
CA PRO A 96 10.85 -8.53 7.59
C PRO A 96 9.99 -9.78 7.33
N ARG A 97 9.28 -10.27 8.34
CA ARG A 97 8.43 -11.46 8.23
C ARG A 97 7.24 -11.26 7.29
N LEU A 98 6.66 -10.04 7.28
CA LEU A 98 5.58 -9.66 6.35
C LEU A 98 6.10 -9.59 4.91
N ALA A 99 7.26 -8.96 4.70
CA ALA A 99 7.85 -8.85 3.37
C ALA A 99 8.31 -10.21 2.81
N ALA A 100 8.79 -11.10 3.67
CA ALA A 100 9.15 -12.47 3.27
C ALA A 100 7.92 -13.30 2.87
N ALA A 101 6.77 -13.06 3.52
CA ALA A 101 5.56 -13.84 3.30
C ALA A 101 4.75 -13.39 2.07
N CYS A 102 4.81 -12.14 1.67
CA CYS A 102 3.95 -11.62 0.61
C CYS A 102 4.38 -12.08 -0.79
N SER A 103 3.42 -12.14 -1.70
CA SER A 103 3.63 -12.41 -3.13
C SER A 103 4.11 -11.16 -3.87
N ALA A 104 3.62 -10.00 -3.43
CA ALA A 104 4.10 -8.68 -3.84
C ALA A 104 3.97 -7.70 -2.67
N LEU A 105 4.84 -6.68 -2.66
CA LEU A 105 4.76 -5.55 -1.74
C LEU A 105 4.62 -4.27 -2.54
N VAL A 106 3.56 -3.51 -2.30
CA VAL A 106 3.36 -2.20 -2.92
C VAL A 106 3.53 -1.12 -1.87
N LEU A 107 4.57 -0.31 -2.02
CA LEU A 107 4.83 0.84 -1.18
C LEU A 107 4.21 2.06 -1.84
N VAL A 108 3.14 2.58 -1.25
CA VAL A 108 2.51 3.81 -1.73
C VAL A 108 3.07 4.98 -0.95
N THR A 109 3.67 5.91 -1.66
CA THR A 109 4.20 7.16 -1.13
C THR A 109 3.34 8.34 -1.60
N TRP A 110 3.45 9.46 -0.90
CA TRP A 110 2.89 10.73 -1.32
C TRP A 110 3.96 11.81 -1.32
N LEU A 111 3.74 12.87 -2.09
CA LEU A 111 4.72 13.93 -2.35
C LEU A 111 4.27 15.23 -1.67
N PRO A 112 4.76 15.53 -0.46
CA PRO A 112 4.44 16.78 0.21
C PRO A 112 4.98 17.99 -0.56
N GLU A 113 4.28 19.11 -0.46
CA GLU A 113 4.84 20.41 -0.78
C GLU A 113 5.75 20.86 0.35
N THR A 114 6.87 21.45 0.00
CA THR A 114 7.80 22.10 0.93
C THR A 114 7.94 23.55 0.53
N SER A 115 8.23 24.43 1.48
CA SER A 115 8.62 25.80 1.15
C SER A 115 9.87 25.79 0.26
N ALA A 116 9.91 26.70 -0.70
CA ALA A 116 11.09 26.86 -1.53
C ALA A 116 12.33 27.16 -0.67
N PRO A 117 13.51 26.62 -1.02
CA PRO A 117 14.74 26.87 -0.26
C PRO A 117 15.12 28.36 -0.14
N ASP A 118 14.64 29.19 -1.09
CA ASP A 118 14.93 30.62 -1.16
C ASP A 118 13.98 31.48 -0.28
N ASP A 119 12.91 30.89 0.26
CA ASP A 119 12.04 31.59 1.22
C ASP A 119 12.71 31.62 2.60
N LEU A 120 13.50 32.65 2.85
CA LEU A 120 14.23 32.84 4.12
C LEU A 120 13.32 32.77 5.35
N ILE A 121 12.07 33.22 5.25
CA ILE A 121 11.00 32.98 6.25
C ILE A 121 9.67 33.06 5.51
N PRO A 122 9.01 31.93 5.20
CA PRO A 122 7.71 31.97 4.54
C PRO A 122 6.68 32.66 5.47
N SER A 123 5.85 33.52 4.90
CA SER A 123 4.77 34.13 5.67
C SER A 123 3.82 33.06 6.24
N SER A 124 3.17 33.35 7.35
CA SER A 124 2.18 32.46 7.96
C SER A 124 1.08 32.01 6.98
N ALA A 125 0.69 32.90 6.05
CA ALA A 125 -0.28 32.59 5.00
C ALA A 125 0.24 31.57 3.98
N VAL A 126 1.53 31.60 3.61
CA VAL A 126 2.15 30.63 2.71
C VAL A 126 2.25 29.26 3.40
N VAL A 127 2.68 29.25 4.66
CA VAL A 127 2.73 28.02 5.47
C VAL A 127 1.35 27.39 5.60
N GLY A 128 0.31 28.19 5.87
CA GLY A 128 -1.08 27.69 5.95
C GLY A 128 -1.52 26.99 4.66
N LYS A 129 -1.29 27.60 3.51
CA LYS A 129 -1.63 27.00 2.20
C LYS A 129 -0.87 25.69 1.91
N ILE A 130 0.39 25.59 2.30
CA ILE A 130 1.18 24.37 2.15
C ILE A 130 0.60 23.25 3.02
N VAL A 131 0.19 23.56 4.25
CA VAL A 131 -0.43 22.57 5.15
C VAL A 131 -1.75 22.07 4.55
N GLU A 132 -2.64 22.96 4.14
CA GLU A 132 -3.91 22.59 3.51
C GLU A 132 -3.72 21.69 2.27
N ARG A 133 -2.81 22.07 1.37
CA ARG A 133 -2.51 21.26 0.17
C ARG A 133 -1.93 19.91 0.53
N ASN A 134 -1.07 19.83 1.53
CA ASN A 134 -0.50 18.58 1.99
C ASN A 134 -1.54 17.64 2.59
N GLU A 135 -2.54 18.18 3.29
CA GLU A 135 -3.69 17.40 3.76
C GLU A 135 -4.49 16.83 2.59
N GLU A 136 -4.73 17.62 1.54
CA GLU A 136 -5.41 17.14 0.33
C GLU A 136 -4.59 16.11 -0.44
N HIS A 137 -3.28 16.31 -0.59
CA HIS A 137 -2.40 15.30 -1.22
C HIS A 137 -2.42 13.98 -0.46
N LEU A 138 -2.38 14.05 0.86
CA LEU A 138 -2.44 12.86 1.72
C LEU A 138 -3.80 12.16 1.59
N ALA A 139 -4.91 12.92 1.61
CA ALA A 139 -6.26 12.40 1.47
C ALA A 139 -6.46 11.73 0.10
N ALA A 140 -6.03 12.37 -0.98
CA ALA A 140 -6.08 11.83 -2.34
C ALA A 140 -5.26 10.54 -2.46
N SER A 141 -4.06 10.51 -1.89
CA SER A 141 -3.22 9.31 -1.86
C SER A 141 -3.86 8.16 -1.05
N ALA A 142 -4.55 8.49 0.05
CA ALA A 142 -5.28 7.49 0.83
C ALA A 142 -6.51 6.95 0.07
N ALA A 143 -7.20 7.78 -0.72
CA ALA A 143 -8.27 7.34 -1.60
C ALA A 143 -7.75 6.37 -2.69
N MET A 144 -6.59 6.67 -3.29
CA MET A 144 -5.90 5.76 -4.21
C MET A 144 -5.62 4.41 -3.54
N VAL A 145 -5.07 4.40 -2.33
CA VAL A 145 -4.80 3.16 -1.58
C VAL A 145 -6.09 2.38 -1.34
N GLN A 146 -7.18 3.04 -0.94
CA GLN A 146 -8.46 2.36 -0.73
C GLN A 146 -9.00 1.74 -2.02
N ASN A 147 -8.93 2.44 -3.15
CA ASN A 147 -9.31 1.89 -4.45
C ASN A 147 -8.48 0.65 -4.79
N PHE A 148 -7.17 0.69 -4.55
CA PHE A 148 -6.27 -0.44 -4.77
C PHE A 148 -6.68 -1.67 -3.95
N LEU A 149 -6.98 -1.49 -2.66
CA LEU A 149 -7.43 -2.59 -1.79
C LEU A 149 -8.77 -3.21 -2.27
N LEU A 150 -9.70 -2.38 -2.74
CA LEU A 150 -10.97 -2.84 -3.29
C LEU A 150 -10.77 -3.63 -4.58
N MET A 151 -9.90 -3.15 -5.48
CA MET A 151 -9.57 -3.87 -6.71
C MET A 151 -8.91 -5.23 -6.44
N LEU A 152 -7.95 -5.28 -5.50
CA LEU A 152 -7.36 -6.56 -5.08
C LEU A 152 -8.42 -7.51 -4.54
N THR A 153 -9.33 -7.01 -3.69
CA THR A 153 -10.42 -7.82 -3.13
C THR A 153 -11.36 -8.32 -4.22
N ALA A 154 -11.71 -7.49 -5.20
CA ALA A 154 -12.53 -7.88 -6.34
C ALA A 154 -11.88 -8.99 -7.21
N HIS A 155 -10.55 -9.04 -7.24
CA HIS A 155 -9.78 -10.11 -7.88
C HIS A 155 -9.56 -11.35 -6.99
N GLY A 156 -10.09 -11.38 -5.77
CA GLY A 156 -9.84 -12.46 -4.80
C GLY A 156 -8.41 -12.50 -4.28
N VAL A 157 -7.67 -11.40 -4.38
CA VAL A 157 -6.28 -11.27 -3.94
C VAL A 157 -6.22 -10.76 -2.52
N GLY A 158 -5.57 -11.52 -1.63
CA GLY A 158 -5.38 -11.17 -0.23
C GLY A 158 -4.55 -9.90 -0.07
N ASN A 159 -4.92 -9.07 0.91
CA ASN A 159 -4.23 -7.80 1.11
C ASN A 159 -4.19 -7.35 2.57
N TYR A 160 -3.08 -6.68 2.94
CA TYR A 160 -2.91 -6.07 4.25
C TYR A 160 -2.28 -4.68 4.11
N TRP A 161 -2.99 -3.64 4.55
CA TRP A 161 -2.47 -2.29 4.68
C TRP A 161 -1.75 -2.11 6.03
N SER A 162 -0.46 -1.88 5.99
CA SER A 162 0.37 -1.43 7.12
C SER A 162 0.78 0.02 6.91
N SER A 163 0.95 0.76 8.01
CA SER A 163 1.57 2.11 7.96
C SER A 163 3.04 2.09 7.53
N GLY A 164 3.62 0.91 7.31
CA GLY A 164 4.96 0.71 6.79
C GLY A 164 6.04 0.49 7.85
N GLY A 165 5.85 0.94 9.09
CA GLY A 165 6.83 0.72 10.17
C GLY A 165 8.26 1.06 9.74
N LYS A 166 9.14 0.07 9.76
CA LYS A 166 10.56 0.22 9.41
C LYS A 166 10.84 0.52 7.94
N PHE A 167 9.89 0.28 7.03
CA PHE A 167 10.00 0.74 5.63
C PHE A 167 10.07 2.26 5.49
N ARG A 168 9.68 3.03 6.53
CA ARG A 168 9.81 4.50 6.56
C ARG A 168 11.23 4.99 6.82
N GLY A 169 12.14 4.10 7.22
CA GLY A 169 13.52 4.45 7.54
C GLY A 169 14.31 4.91 6.31
N LYS A 170 15.24 5.86 6.52
CA LYS A 170 16.09 6.39 5.47
C LYS A 170 16.87 5.28 4.76
N GLU A 171 17.39 4.32 5.50
CA GLU A 171 18.16 3.19 4.99
C GLU A 171 17.33 2.32 4.03
N MET A 172 16.03 2.14 4.32
CA MET A 172 15.13 1.42 3.42
C MET A 172 14.82 2.20 2.15
N PHE A 173 14.61 3.52 2.24
CA PHE A 173 14.42 4.37 1.08
C PHE A 173 15.65 4.36 0.17
N GLU A 174 16.85 4.45 0.73
CA GLU A 174 18.12 4.35 0.00
C GLU A 174 18.28 2.98 -0.67
N TYR A 175 18.04 1.90 0.06
CA TYR A 175 18.10 0.52 -0.46
C TYR A 175 17.12 0.30 -1.63
N LEU A 176 15.90 0.81 -1.50
CA LEU A 176 14.85 0.68 -2.52
C LEU A 176 14.92 1.75 -3.61
N LYS A 177 15.86 2.69 -3.51
CA LYS A 177 16.02 3.84 -4.43
C LYS A 177 14.75 4.71 -4.53
N ILE A 178 14.03 4.85 -3.43
CA ILE A 178 12.89 5.75 -3.31
C ILE A 178 13.41 7.14 -2.94
N SER A 179 12.89 8.18 -3.59
CA SER A 179 13.29 9.55 -3.33
C SER A 179 13.01 9.97 -1.88
N THR A 180 13.93 10.68 -1.26
CA THR A 180 13.76 11.25 0.08
C THR A 180 12.74 12.40 0.13
N THR A 181 12.32 12.90 -1.02
CA THR A 181 11.21 13.87 -1.14
C THR A 181 9.83 13.22 -0.98
N GLU A 182 9.76 11.91 -1.10
CA GLU A 182 8.56 11.13 -0.91
C GLU A 182 8.37 10.77 0.58
N ARG A 183 7.11 10.58 0.98
CA ARG A 183 6.75 10.07 2.31
C ARG A 183 5.91 8.82 2.19
N LEU A 184 6.31 7.74 2.85
CA LEU A 184 5.54 6.51 2.84
C LEU A 184 4.19 6.70 3.53
N LEU A 185 3.10 6.47 2.79
CA LEU A 185 1.74 6.41 3.30
C LEU A 185 1.39 4.98 3.74
N ALA A 186 1.63 4.01 2.86
CA ALA A 186 1.17 2.65 3.03
C ALA A 186 2.19 1.64 2.51
N ALA A 187 2.35 0.53 3.24
CA ALA A 187 2.93 -0.71 2.74
C ALA A 187 1.81 -1.73 2.59
N ILE A 188 1.49 -2.09 1.36
CA ILE A 188 0.42 -3.05 1.03
C ILE A 188 1.07 -4.39 0.74
N PHE A 189 0.89 -5.34 1.64
CA PHE A 189 1.33 -6.72 1.47
C PHE A 189 0.23 -7.47 0.72
N VAL A 190 0.59 -8.03 -0.42
CA VAL A 190 -0.31 -8.72 -1.35
C VAL A 190 -0.03 -10.21 -1.29
N GLU A 191 -1.06 -11.04 -1.24
CA GLU A 191 -0.94 -12.48 -1.29
C GLU A 191 -1.83 -13.04 -2.41
N TYR A 192 -1.22 -13.76 -3.35
CA TYR A 192 -1.96 -14.37 -4.45
C TYR A 192 -2.80 -15.57 -3.95
N PRO A 193 -3.98 -15.81 -4.53
CA PRO A 193 -4.84 -16.94 -4.15
C PRO A 193 -4.11 -18.29 -4.22
N GLU A 194 -3.27 -18.46 -5.24
CA GLU A 194 -2.52 -19.70 -5.46
C GLU A 194 -1.43 -19.91 -4.40
N ASP A 195 -0.85 -18.83 -3.84
CA ASP A 195 0.08 -18.91 -2.71
C ASP A 195 -0.59 -19.40 -1.43
N GLN A 196 -1.89 -19.13 -1.28
CA GLN A 196 -2.66 -19.65 -0.14
C GLN A 196 -2.81 -21.17 -0.24
N ALA A 197 -3.02 -21.68 -1.45
CA ALA A 197 -3.17 -23.10 -1.71
C ALA A 197 -1.85 -23.89 -1.56
N LEU A 198 -0.71 -23.25 -1.86
CA LEU A 198 0.62 -23.85 -1.72
C LEU A 198 1.17 -23.80 -0.30
N ASP A 199 0.46 -23.16 0.62
CA ASP A 199 0.95 -22.92 1.97
C ASP A 199 0.96 -24.20 2.81
N SER A 200 2.10 -24.79 2.95
CA SER A 200 2.37 -26.03 3.68
C SER A 200 2.47 -25.86 5.22
N GLY A 201 1.87 -24.81 5.77
CA GLY A 201 1.81 -24.62 7.23
C GLY A 201 2.92 -23.76 7.86
N ASN A 202 3.90 -23.31 7.07
CA ASN A 202 5.01 -22.48 7.57
C ASN A 202 4.67 -20.98 7.68
N LYS A 203 3.46 -20.58 7.30
CA LYS A 203 2.99 -19.20 7.40
C LYS A 203 2.06 -18.98 8.57
N GLU A 204 2.37 -18.00 9.38
CA GLU A 204 1.46 -17.49 10.39
C GLU A 204 0.41 -16.58 9.74
N ARG A 205 -0.88 -16.99 9.75
CA ARG A 205 -2.00 -16.21 9.24
C ARG A 205 -2.79 -15.59 10.38
N LYS A 206 -3.00 -14.27 10.26
CA LYS A 206 -3.85 -13.51 11.18
C LYS A 206 -4.90 -12.74 10.38
N PRO A 207 -6.05 -13.35 10.11
CA PRO A 207 -7.14 -12.63 9.46
C PRO A 207 -7.60 -11.49 10.37
N GLY A 208 -7.87 -10.35 9.77
CA GLY A 208 -8.50 -9.24 10.46
C GLY A 208 -9.96 -9.57 10.79
N ALA A 209 -10.44 -9.06 11.92
CA ALA A 209 -11.86 -9.17 12.25
C ALA A 209 -12.69 -8.42 11.19
N GLN A 210 -13.72 -9.08 10.67
CA GLN A 210 -14.73 -8.41 9.88
C GLN A 210 -15.48 -7.44 10.80
N ARG A 211 -15.73 -6.24 10.32
CA ARG A 211 -16.47 -5.24 11.11
C ARG A 211 -17.98 -5.50 10.96
N ASP A 212 -18.53 -6.41 11.75
CA ASP A 212 -19.93 -6.79 11.67
C ASP A 212 -20.88 -5.75 12.29
N ASN A 213 -20.39 -4.96 13.26
CA ASN A 213 -21.19 -3.98 13.99
C ASN A 213 -20.62 -2.57 13.81
N ARG A 214 -21.10 -1.84 12.81
CA ARG A 214 -20.81 -0.42 12.67
C ARG A 214 -21.89 0.40 13.36
N CYS A 215 -21.51 1.09 14.42
CA CYS A 215 -22.34 2.13 14.97
C CYS A 215 -22.46 3.26 13.95
N GLN A 216 -23.67 3.55 13.48
CA GLN A 216 -23.94 4.63 12.51
C GLN A 216 -23.99 6.03 13.16
N LYS A 217 -23.63 6.17 14.43
CA LYS A 217 -23.62 7.46 15.16
C LYS A 217 -22.65 8.50 14.58
N TRP A 218 -21.80 8.11 13.64
CA TRP A 218 -20.91 9.01 12.90
C TRP A 218 -21.61 9.74 11.73
N ILE A 219 -22.83 9.29 11.33
CA ILE A 219 -23.65 9.98 10.35
C ILE A 219 -24.49 11.03 11.08
N ARG A 220 -24.47 12.26 10.60
CA ARG A 220 -25.29 13.35 11.11
C ARG A 220 -25.93 14.07 9.93
N GLU A 221 -27.25 14.21 9.99
CA GLU A 221 -28.00 15.09 9.10
C GLU A 221 -28.00 16.49 9.71
N VAL A 222 -27.66 17.48 8.89
CA VAL A 222 -27.70 18.90 9.30
C VAL A 222 -29.04 19.43 8.85
N SER A 223 -29.89 19.83 9.79
CA SER A 223 -31.18 20.47 9.56
C SER A 223 -31.07 21.99 9.48
#